data_a0e8e098b803156c30f43d3ae14ddb7a
#
_entry.id   a0e8e098b803156c30f43d3ae14ddb7a
#
_cell.length_a   1.000
_cell.length_b   1.000
_cell.length_c   1.000
_cell.angle_alpha   90.00
_cell.angle_beta   90.00
_cell.angle_gamma   90.00
#
_symmetry.space_group_name_H-M   'P 1'
#
loop_
_entity.id
_entity.type
_entity.pdbx_description
1 polymer ?
#
loop_
_entity_poly.entity_id
_entity_poly.type
_entity_poly.pdbx_seq_one_letter_code
_entity_poly.pdbx_strand_id
1 'polypeptide(L)'
;NIPVVIHIIHDGDCVGTGENITDSQAISQITVMNNDFRRLASTPGGANSTGVAVDTEINFVLAKRDPSGQPTTGVIRHEIAPYSNDVADGSGGPDWETRTDVESMKTVTQWDPTKYLNMWIIRPGGEALDAAPPTVPGLGGLLGYAQFPDATGLGGLNPSGGGANTDGVVCAFDSMGTKNLNDGTFILNPGYDEGRTMTHEVGHWVGLRHIWGDDGCPATATNVATNEDYVADTPAAADANYTCATVNTCPAPGNDQVQNYMDYTPD
;
A
#
# COMPACT_ATOMS: atom_id res chain seq x y z
N ASN A 1 -14.25 7.32 11.07
CA ASN A 1 -12.85 7.04 11.47
C ASN A 1 -12.60 5.56 11.39
N ILE A 2 -11.51 5.17 10.73
CA ILE A 2 -11.03 3.80 10.64
C ILE A 2 -9.87 3.65 11.64
N PRO A 3 -10.00 2.82 12.67
CA PRO A 3 -8.89 2.52 13.57
C PRO A 3 -7.83 1.71 12.82
N VAL A 4 -6.57 2.13 12.93
CA VAL A 4 -5.41 1.51 12.27
C VAL A 4 -4.51 0.90 13.32
N VAL A 5 -3.99 -0.28 13.04
CA VAL A 5 -2.84 -0.85 13.72
C VAL A 5 -1.71 -1.03 12.73
N ILE A 6 -0.52 -0.55 13.08
CA ILE A 6 0.69 -0.70 12.28
C ILE A 6 1.55 -1.80 12.92
N HIS A 7 1.78 -2.87 12.19
CA HIS A 7 2.62 -3.98 12.57
C HIS A 7 3.99 -3.82 11.90
N ILE A 8 5.01 -3.49 12.67
CA ILE A 8 6.40 -3.43 12.19
C ILE A 8 7.02 -4.81 12.41
N ILE A 9 7.38 -5.47 11.33
CA ILE A 9 7.99 -6.79 11.34
C ILE A 9 9.49 -6.62 11.15
N HIS A 10 10.28 -7.11 12.09
CA HIS A 10 11.74 -6.98 12.10
C HIS A 10 12.42 -8.25 12.61
N ASP A 11 13.68 -8.42 12.31
CA ASP A 11 14.48 -9.60 12.63
C ASP A 11 15.34 -9.45 13.91
N GLY A 12 15.10 -8.39 14.68
CA GLY A 12 15.85 -8.09 15.90
C GLY A 12 16.67 -6.80 15.83
N ASP A 13 16.62 -6.09 14.73
CA ASP A 13 17.24 -4.78 14.55
C ASP A 13 16.80 -3.77 15.62
N CYS A 14 17.71 -2.85 15.94
CA CYS A 14 17.37 -1.73 16.81
C CYS A 14 16.36 -0.80 16.14
N VAL A 15 15.45 -0.21 16.92
CA VAL A 15 14.51 0.81 16.41
C VAL A 15 15.25 1.93 15.68
N GLY A 16 14.83 2.23 14.48
CA GLY A 16 15.44 3.20 13.57
C GLY A 16 16.57 2.61 12.72
N THR A 17 16.65 1.29 12.63
CA THR A 17 17.59 0.57 11.75
C THR A 17 16.81 -0.45 10.92
N GLY A 18 17.15 -0.57 9.64
CA GLY A 18 16.49 -1.52 8.75
C GLY A 18 14.96 -1.36 8.74
N GLU A 19 14.26 -2.47 8.69
CA GLU A 19 12.79 -2.50 8.70
C GLU A 19 12.17 -2.13 10.05
N ASN A 20 12.96 -2.10 11.14
CA ASN A 20 12.48 -1.64 12.44
C ASN A 20 12.42 -0.10 12.52
N ILE A 21 11.63 0.50 11.64
CA ILE A 21 11.46 1.94 11.52
C ILE A 21 10.99 2.58 12.83
N THR A 22 11.21 3.90 12.97
CA THR A 22 10.78 4.64 14.17
C THR A 22 9.24 4.80 14.21
N ASP A 23 8.72 5.00 15.43
CA ASP A 23 7.29 5.33 15.59
C ASP A 23 6.93 6.63 14.87
N SER A 24 7.83 7.62 14.86
CA SER A 24 7.60 8.89 14.18
C SER A 24 7.44 8.68 12.66
N GLN A 25 8.23 7.81 12.05
CA GLN A 25 8.08 7.45 10.64
C GLN A 25 6.72 6.78 10.40
N ALA A 26 6.37 5.76 11.18
CA ALA A 26 5.10 5.06 11.07
C ALA A 26 3.89 6.00 11.27
N ILE A 27 3.94 6.89 12.26
CA ILE A 27 2.87 7.86 12.55
C ILE A 27 2.73 8.88 11.42
N SER A 28 3.83 9.26 10.76
CA SER A 28 3.78 10.23 9.65
C SER A 28 2.90 9.74 8.50
N GLN A 29 2.81 8.42 8.29
CA GLN A 29 1.94 7.81 7.28
C GLN A 29 0.46 8.09 7.54
N ILE A 30 0.01 8.09 8.79
CA ILE A 30 -1.38 8.40 9.13
C ILE A 30 -1.72 9.84 8.74
N THR A 31 -0.76 10.74 8.87
CA THR A 31 -0.92 12.13 8.41
C THR A 31 -1.08 12.19 6.90
N VAL A 32 -0.23 11.48 6.14
CA VAL A 32 -0.33 11.42 4.68
C VAL A 32 -1.68 10.88 4.24
N MET A 33 -2.09 9.72 4.74
CA MET A 33 -3.38 9.12 4.38
C MET A 33 -4.56 10.04 4.66
N ASN A 34 -4.55 10.75 5.80
CA ASN A 34 -5.61 11.71 6.10
C ASN A 34 -5.55 12.93 5.17
N ASN A 35 -4.37 13.40 4.78
CA ASN A 35 -4.25 14.48 3.81
C ASN A 35 -4.82 14.10 2.44
N ASP A 36 -4.52 12.89 1.99
CA ASP A 36 -4.90 12.39 0.66
C ASP A 36 -6.39 12.05 0.59
N PHE A 37 -6.86 11.17 1.47
CA PHE A 37 -8.26 10.73 1.50
C PHE A 37 -9.24 11.87 1.83
N ARG A 38 -8.82 12.85 2.60
CA ARG A 38 -9.61 14.06 2.89
C ARG A 38 -9.37 15.18 1.88
N ARG A 39 -8.48 14.98 0.93
CA ARG A 39 -8.08 16.01 -0.03
C ARG A 39 -7.85 17.37 0.66
N LEU A 40 -7.06 17.37 1.73
CA LEU A 40 -6.89 18.56 2.55
C LEU A 40 -6.17 19.68 1.78
N ALA A 41 -6.80 20.84 1.70
CA ALA A 41 -6.22 22.01 1.07
C ALA A 41 -4.85 22.35 1.67
N SER A 42 -3.92 22.82 0.84
CA SER A 42 -2.55 23.17 1.22
C SER A 42 -1.65 21.97 1.60
N THR A 43 -2.08 20.77 1.30
CA THR A 43 -1.24 19.56 1.34
C THR A 43 -1.01 19.03 -0.07
N PRO A 44 0.01 18.18 -0.31
CA PRO A 44 0.20 17.55 -1.63
C PRO A 44 -1.06 16.83 -2.12
N GLY A 45 -1.75 16.07 -1.28
CA GLY A 45 -3.01 15.42 -1.62
C GLY A 45 -4.13 16.38 -2.01
N GLY A 46 -4.22 17.53 -1.35
CA GLY A 46 -5.18 18.59 -1.69
C GLY A 46 -4.80 19.42 -2.90
N ALA A 47 -3.55 19.38 -3.33
CA ALA A 47 -3.05 20.13 -4.49
C ALA A 47 -3.39 19.43 -5.83
N ASN A 48 -3.92 18.21 -5.81
CA ASN A 48 -4.32 17.50 -7.00
C ASN A 48 -5.26 18.34 -7.86
N SER A 49 -4.87 18.58 -9.13
CA SER A 49 -5.58 19.47 -10.05
C SER A 49 -6.68 18.76 -10.87
N THR A 50 -6.89 17.46 -10.69
CA THR A 50 -7.97 16.75 -11.36
C THR A 50 -9.31 17.30 -10.87
N GLY A 51 -10.16 17.73 -11.78
CA GLY A 51 -11.45 18.33 -11.42
C GLY A 51 -12.43 17.38 -10.74
N VAL A 52 -12.12 16.08 -10.78
CA VAL A 52 -12.97 14.99 -10.24
C VAL A 52 -12.56 14.55 -8.83
N ALA A 53 -11.35 14.89 -8.37
CA ALA A 53 -10.90 14.52 -7.03
C ALA A 53 -11.78 15.15 -5.94
N VAL A 54 -12.22 14.35 -4.99
CA VAL A 54 -13.14 14.76 -3.92
C VAL A 54 -12.59 14.42 -2.52
N ASP A 55 -13.13 15.07 -1.49
CA ASP A 55 -12.95 14.65 -0.10
C ASP A 55 -13.80 13.40 0.15
N THR A 56 -13.17 12.28 0.49
CA THR A 56 -13.87 11.02 0.75
C THR A 56 -14.51 10.97 2.13
N GLU A 57 -14.21 11.95 3.00
CA GLU A 57 -14.62 11.99 4.41
C GLU A 57 -14.09 10.81 5.27
N ILE A 58 -13.20 10.00 4.73
CA ILE A 58 -12.53 8.93 5.46
C ILE A 58 -11.37 9.49 6.29
N ASN A 59 -11.32 9.14 7.57
CA ASN A 59 -10.19 9.45 8.44
C ASN A 59 -9.61 8.18 9.04
N PHE A 60 -8.29 8.13 9.10
CA PHE A 60 -7.53 7.06 9.73
C PHE A 60 -7.00 7.55 11.08
N VAL A 61 -7.12 6.72 12.10
CA VAL A 61 -6.66 7.05 13.44
C VAL A 61 -5.96 5.84 14.04
N LEU A 62 -4.80 6.03 14.64
CA LEU A 62 -4.14 4.92 15.33
C LEU A 62 -5.04 4.37 16.44
N ALA A 63 -5.09 3.05 16.53
CA ALA A 63 -5.80 2.34 17.57
C ALA A 63 -5.33 2.81 18.97
N LYS A 64 -6.26 3.06 19.87
CA LYS A 64 -5.98 3.46 21.25
C LYS A 64 -6.21 2.33 22.24
N ARG A 65 -6.82 1.24 21.79
CA ARG A 65 -7.00 0.01 22.55
C ARG A 65 -6.65 -1.19 21.67
N ASP A 66 -6.00 -2.16 22.27
CA ASP A 66 -5.73 -3.43 21.63
C ASP A 66 -6.98 -4.34 21.61
N PRO A 67 -6.93 -5.52 20.98
CA PRO A 67 -8.06 -6.46 20.97
C PRO A 67 -8.54 -6.92 22.33
N SER A 68 -7.68 -6.84 23.36
CA SER A 68 -8.01 -7.14 24.76
C SER A 68 -8.58 -5.94 25.53
N GLY A 69 -8.69 -4.78 24.87
CA GLY A 69 -9.19 -3.54 25.43
C GLY A 69 -8.15 -2.75 26.25
N GLN A 70 -6.87 -3.17 26.25
CA GLN A 70 -5.80 -2.44 26.93
C GLN A 70 -5.33 -1.23 26.11
N PRO A 71 -4.79 -0.18 26.76
CA PRO A 71 -4.22 0.96 26.06
C PRO A 71 -3.09 0.53 25.11
N THR A 72 -3.03 1.16 23.92
CA THR A 72 -1.98 0.94 22.93
C THR A 72 -1.63 2.23 22.21
N THR A 73 -0.43 2.29 21.62
CA THR A 73 -0.02 3.35 20.69
C THR A 73 -0.59 3.15 19.28
N GLY A 74 -1.02 1.93 18.96
CA GLY A 74 -1.42 1.53 17.59
C GLY A 74 -0.22 1.19 16.69
N VAL A 75 1.01 1.25 17.19
CA VAL A 75 2.22 0.77 16.53
C VAL A 75 2.76 -0.39 17.35
N ILE A 76 2.84 -1.56 16.75
CA ILE A 76 3.23 -2.82 17.38
C ILE A 76 4.44 -3.37 16.64
N ARG A 77 5.46 -3.77 17.39
CA ARG A 77 6.65 -4.43 16.84
C ARG A 77 6.58 -5.92 17.05
N HIS A 78 6.93 -6.65 16.01
CA HIS A 78 7.04 -8.10 16.04
C HIS A 78 8.46 -8.48 15.65
N GLU A 79 9.23 -8.96 16.63
CA GLU A 79 10.48 -9.63 16.34
C GLU A 79 10.14 -11.02 15.84
N ILE A 80 10.09 -11.15 14.54
CA ILE A 80 9.86 -12.42 13.86
C ILE A 80 11.12 -12.65 13.04
N ALA A 81 11.99 -13.50 13.57
CA ALA A 81 13.12 -13.98 12.77
C ALA A 81 12.54 -14.51 11.47
N PRO A 82 13.12 -14.11 10.33
CA PRO A 82 12.67 -14.59 9.04
C PRO A 82 12.50 -16.09 9.12
N TYR A 83 11.50 -16.63 8.48
CA TYR A 83 11.24 -18.07 8.51
C TYR A 83 12.48 -18.83 8.01
N SER A 84 13.35 -19.17 8.95
CA SER A 84 14.56 -19.94 8.70
C SER A 84 14.27 -21.36 8.17
N ASN A 85 13.06 -21.65 7.85
CA ASN A 85 12.54 -22.94 7.42
C ASN A 85 11.92 -22.91 6.02
N ASP A 86 12.10 -21.84 5.24
CA ASP A 86 11.68 -21.93 3.87
C ASP A 86 12.67 -22.80 3.06
N VAL A 87 12.52 -24.09 3.25
CA VAL A 87 13.15 -25.13 2.43
C VAL A 87 12.38 -25.35 1.13
N ALA A 88 11.27 -24.63 0.92
CA ALA A 88 10.37 -24.91 -0.21
C ALA A 88 10.92 -24.34 -1.52
N ASP A 89 11.68 -23.27 -1.48
CA ASP A 89 12.32 -22.69 -2.66
C ASP A 89 13.81 -23.03 -2.80
N GLY A 90 14.43 -23.56 -1.74
CA GLY A 90 15.85 -23.95 -1.74
C GLY A 90 16.83 -22.78 -1.59
N SER A 91 16.38 -21.56 -1.32
CA SER A 91 17.22 -20.37 -1.19
C SER A 91 17.94 -20.31 0.16
N GLY A 92 17.32 -20.85 1.20
CA GLY A 92 17.95 -20.98 2.53
C GLY A 92 18.19 -19.65 3.25
N GLY A 93 17.52 -18.56 2.82
CA GLY A 93 17.63 -17.23 3.37
C GLY A 93 16.45 -16.86 4.27
N PRO A 94 16.59 -15.79 5.03
CA PRO A 94 15.54 -15.21 5.82
C PRO A 94 14.60 -14.39 4.94
N ASP A 95 13.38 -14.89 4.68
CA ASP A 95 12.69 -14.45 3.50
C ASP A 95 11.23 -14.08 3.71
N TRP A 96 10.95 -12.85 3.49
CA TRP A 96 9.66 -12.44 2.97
C TRP A 96 9.68 -12.51 1.43
N GLU A 97 10.32 -13.54 0.88
CA GLU A 97 10.50 -13.71 -0.56
C GLU A 97 9.18 -14.01 -1.25
N THR A 98 8.32 -14.77 -0.61
CA THR A 98 7.06 -15.16 -1.21
C THR A 98 5.86 -14.50 -0.52
N ARG A 99 4.79 -14.30 -1.29
CA ARG A 99 3.52 -13.86 -0.74
C ARG A 99 2.99 -14.83 0.32
N THR A 100 3.27 -16.11 0.18
CA THR A 100 2.85 -17.14 1.15
C THR A 100 3.46 -16.89 2.54
N ASP A 101 4.71 -16.48 2.61
CA ASP A 101 5.39 -16.21 3.88
C ASP A 101 4.77 -15.01 4.57
N VAL A 102 4.54 -13.94 3.82
CA VAL A 102 3.87 -12.74 4.34
C VAL A 102 2.45 -13.05 4.79
N GLU A 103 1.67 -13.81 4.01
CA GLU A 103 0.31 -14.20 4.41
C GLU A 103 0.32 -15.08 5.68
N SER A 104 1.32 -15.96 5.84
CA SER A 104 1.50 -16.75 7.06
C SER A 104 1.80 -15.86 8.27
N MET A 105 2.69 -14.88 8.13
CA MET A 105 3.01 -13.89 9.16
C MET A 105 1.77 -13.06 9.55
N LYS A 106 0.97 -12.64 8.56
CA LYS A 106 -0.26 -11.89 8.81
C LYS A 106 -1.22 -12.66 9.73
N THR A 107 -1.36 -13.98 9.52
CA THR A 107 -2.29 -14.80 10.30
C THR A 107 -1.99 -14.84 11.80
N VAL A 108 -0.71 -14.67 12.18
CA VAL A 108 -0.28 -14.73 13.58
C VAL A 108 -0.13 -13.35 14.24
N THR A 109 -0.16 -12.28 13.44
CA THR A 109 0.04 -10.91 13.95
C THR A 109 -1.20 -10.04 13.85
N GLN A 110 -2.17 -10.39 13.02
CA GLN A 110 -3.35 -9.57 12.77
C GLN A 110 -4.16 -9.26 14.02
N TRP A 111 -4.78 -8.10 14.01
CA TRP A 111 -5.91 -7.77 14.87
C TRP A 111 -7.23 -7.97 14.12
N ASP A 112 -8.33 -8.10 14.85
CA ASP A 112 -9.68 -8.32 14.31
C ASP A 112 -9.99 -7.34 13.16
N PRO A 113 -10.04 -7.79 11.90
CA PRO A 113 -10.19 -6.91 10.73
C PRO A 113 -11.57 -6.25 10.66
N THR A 114 -12.54 -6.73 11.44
CA THR A 114 -13.85 -6.07 11.56
C THR A 114 -13.79 -4.78 12.39
N LYS A 115 -12.66 -4.52 13.05
CA LYS A 115 -12.47 -3.38 13.94
C LYS A 115 -11.25 -2.53 13.61
N TYR A 116 -10.26 -3.11 12.94
CA TYR A 116 -8.98 -2.46 12.66
C TYR A 116 -8.57 -2.68 11.21
N LEU A 117 -8.09 -1.64 10.56
CA LEU A 117 -7.25 -1.78 9.39
C LEU A 117 -5.86 -2.22 9.86
N ASN A 118 -5.43 -3.41 9.46
CA ASN A 118 -4.10 -3.93 9.70
C ASN A 118 -3.15 -3.44 8.60
N MET A 119 -2.06 -2.83 8.99
CA MET A 119 -1.00 -2.35 8.10
C MET A 119 0.30 -3.02 8.51
N TRP A 120 0.89 -3.84 7.64
CA TRP A 120 2.16 -4.53 7.90
C TRP A 120 3.30 -3.84 7.17
N ILE A 121 4.36 -3.62 7.91
CA ILE A 121 5.61 -3.03 7.42
C ILE A 121 6.64 -4.13 7.44
N ILE A 122 7.21 -4.43 6.28
CA ILE A 122 8.16 -5.52 6.08
C ILE A 122 9.32 -5.04 5.18
N ARG A 123 10.33 -5.88 5.04
CA ARG A 123 11.33 -5.80 3.98
C ARG A 123 10.97 -6.85 2.90
N PRO A 124 10.26 -6.47 1.82
CA PRO A 124 9.88 -7.43 0.78
C PRO A 124 11.12 -8.04 0.12
N GLY A 125 11.20 -9.37 0.05
CA GLY A 125 12.36 -10.08 -0.50
C GLY A 125 13.52 -10.26 0.47
N GLY A 126 13.35 -9.90 1.76
CA GLY A 126 14.36 -10.10 2.80
C GLY A 126 15.64 -9.28 2.60
N GLU A 127 16.68 -9.59 3.37
CA GLU A 127 17.96 -8.86 3.33
C GLU A 127 18.80 -9.11 2.06
N ALA A 128 18.50 -10.15 1.30
CA ALA A 128 19.22 -10.45 0.05
C ALA A 128 19.11 -9.35 -1.01
N LEU A 129 18.18 -8.40 -0.82
CA LEU A 129 18.01 -7.24 -1.72
C LEU A 129 19.13 -6.19 -1.60
N ASP A 130 19.94 -6.21 -0.56
CA ASP A 130 21.10 -5.31 -0.44
C ASP A 130 22.21 -5.64 -1.45
N ALA A 131 22.14 -6.77 -2.10
CA ALA A 131 22.99 -7.13 -3.23
C ALA A 131 22.36 -6.64 -4.54
N ALA A 132 22.78 -5.50 -5.04
CA ALA A 132 22.30 -4.96 -6.31
C ALA A 132 22.81 -5.78 -7.51
N PRO A 133 21.98 -6.00 -8.58
CA PRO A 133 20.53 -5.80 -8.62
C PRO A 133 19.77 -7.02 -8.07
N PRO A 134 18.53 -6.87 -7.60
CA PRO A 134 17.77 -8.00 -7.11
C PRO A 134 17.57 -9.01 -8.24
N THR A 135 18.13 -10.19 -8.06
CA THR A 135 17.99 -11.30 -9.01
C THR A 135 16.97 -12.32 -8.54
N VAL A 136 16.27 -12.01 -7.45
CA VAL A 136 15.39 -12.96 -6.75
C VAL A 136 13.98 -12.85 -7.33
N PRO A 137 13.40 -13.94 -7.87
CA PRO A 137 11.97 -14.00 -8.17
C PRO A 137 11.18 -13.95 -6.86
N GLY A 138 10.17 -13.12 -6.80
CA GLY A 138 9.31 -13.03 -5.61
C GLY A 138 8.87 -11.60 -5.30
N LEU A 139 8.80 -11.26 -4.02
CA LEU A 139 8.38 -9.91 -3.59
C LEU A 139 9.47 -8.85 -3.71
N GLY A 140 10.65 -9.19 -4.19
CA GLY A 140 11.76 -8.26 -4.38
C GLY A 140 11.40 -7.10 -5.30
N GLY A 141 11.58 -5.86 -4.80
CA GLY A 141 11.22 -4.65 -5.52
C GLY A 141 9.73 -4.27 -5.43
N LEU A 142 8.91 -5.05 -4.74
CA LEU A 142 7.54 -4.71 -4.46
C LEU A 142 7.48 -3.62 -3.38
N LEU A 143 6.77 -2.53 -3.65
CA LEU A 143 6.60 -1.43 -2.69
C LEU A 143 5.48 -1.70 -1.70
N GLY A 144 4.43 -2.41 -2.13
CA GLY A 144 3.29 -2.77 -1.31
C GLY A 144 2.31 -3.68 -2.01
N TYR A 145 1.34 -4.16 -1.29
CA TYR A 145 0.13 -4.80 -1.82
C TYR A 145 -1.01 -4.77 -0.80
N ALA A 146 -2.22 -4.88 -1.30
CA ALA A 146 -3.42 -4.91 -0.49
C ALA A 146 -4.28 -6.15 -0.77
N GLN A 147 -5.13 -6.49 0.19
CA GLN A 147 -6.25 -7.39 -0.04
C GLN A 147 -7.46 -6.55 -0.45
N PHE A 148 -8.08 -6.89 -1.59
CA PHE A 148 -9.34 -6.29 -1.98
C PHE A 148 -10.47 -6.68 -1.01
N PRO A 149 -11.49 -5.82 -0.83
CA PRO A 149 -12.62 -6.16 0.02
C PRO A 149 -13.41 -7.34 -0.56
N ASP A 150 -13.89 -8.22 0.32
CA ASP A 150 -14.84 -9.28 -0.04
C ASP A 150 -16.26 -8.70 -0.16
N ALA A 151 -16.40 -7.68 -1.00
CA ALA A 151 -17.66 -6.98 -1.20
C ALA A 151 -18.32 -7.44 -2.49
N THR A 152 -19.46 -8.08 -2.37
CA THR A 152 -20.32 -8.38 -3.51
C THR A 152 -20.96 -7.09 -4.02
N GLY A 153 -20.85 -6.83 -5.33
CA GLY A 153 -21.50 -5.70 -5.99
C GLY A 153 -20.59 -4.54 -6.38
N LEU A 154 -19.31 -4.58 -6.04
CA LEU A 154 -18.32 -3.71 -6.67
C LEU A 154 -17.92 -4.28 -8.02
N GLY A 155 -18.06 -3.48 -9.08
CA GLY A 155 -17.67 -3.88 -10.43
C GLY A 155 -16.20 -4.25 -10.51
N GLY A 156 -15.86 -5.29 -11.26
CA GLY A 156 -14.48 -5.71 -11.50
C GLY A 156 -13.76 -6.38 -10.34
N LEU A 157 -14.32 -6.43 -9.16
CA LEU A 157 -13.75 -7.19 -8.06
C LEU A 157 -14.27 -8.62 -8.13
N ASN A 158 -13.35 -9.57 -8.33
CA ASN A 158 -13.60 -10.95 -7.99
C ASN A 158 -13.43 -11.08 -6.47
N PRO A 159 -14.41 -11.60 -5.73
CA PRO A 159 -14.28 -11.85 -4.30
C PRO A 159 -13.35 -13.05 -4.06
N SER A 160 -12.12 -12.93 -4.47
CA SER A 160 -11.04 -13.90 -4.24
C SER A 160 -9.91 -13.25 -3.44
N GLY A 161 -10.21 -12.15 -2.77
CA GLY A 161 -9.34 -11.62 -1.73
C GLY A 161 -9.01 -12.73 -0.75
N GLY A 162 -7.92 -12.64 -0.03
CA GLY A 162 -7.54 -13.59 1.00
C GLY A 162 -8.63 -13.77 2.08
N GLY A 163 -8.41 -14.66 3.03
CA GLY A 163 -9.33 -14.82 4.15
C GLY A 163 -9.33 -13.59 5.08
N ALA A 164 -10.32 -13.50 5.96
CA ALA A 164 -10.37 -12.46 6.98
C ALA A 164 -9.12 -12.44 7.87
N ASN A 165 -8.39 -13.54 7.95
CA ASN A 165 -7.16 -13.67 8.72
C ASN A 165 -5.93 -13.08 8.05
N THR A 166 -6.06 -12.52 6.85
CA THR A 166 -4.98 -11.84 6.11
C THR A 166 -5.42 -10.46 5.62
N ASP A 167 -6.59 -9.99 6.03
CA ASP A 167 -7.16 -8.72 5.58
C ASP A 167 -6.35 -7.51 6.05
N GLY A 168 -6.00 -6.66 5.11
CA GLY A 168 -5.24 -5.44 5.31
C GLY A 168 -4.26 -5.15 4.18
N VAL A 169 -3.24 -4.34 4.49
CA VAL A 169 -2.27 -3.84 3.53
C VAL A 169 -0.84 -4.10 3.99
N VAL A 170 0.06 -4.30 3.04
CA VAL A 170 1.50 -4.48 3.27
C VAL A 170 2.24 -3.36 2.56
N CYS A 171 3.28 -2.84 3.17
CA CYS A 171 4.16 -1.83 2.59
C CYS A 171 5.63 -2.14 2.91
N ALA A 172 6.51 -1.84 1.97
CA ALA A 172 7.94 -1.83 2.21
C ALA A 172 8.28 -0.78 3.27
N PHE A 173 9.19 -1.11 4.17
CA PHE A 173 9.53 -0.25 5.31
C PHE A 173 10.06 1.13 4.91
N ASP A 174 10.77 1.20 3.80
CA ASP A 174 11.37 2.42 3.24
C ASP A 174 10.43 3.21 2.31
N SER A 175 9.24 2.68 2.03
CA SER A 175 8.15 3.38 1.32
C SER A 175 7.01 3.80 2.25
N MET A 176 7.21 3.62 3.56
CA MET A 176 6.28 3.98 4.64
C MET A 176 6.66 5.32 5.27
N GLY A 177 5.71 6.25 5.35
CA GLY A 177 5.94 7.58 5.93
C GLY A 177 6.36 8.63 4.91
N THR A 178 6.64 9.85 5.36
CA THR A 178 6.92 10.95 4.45
C THR A 178 8.15 11.77 4.84
N LYS A 179 9.00 12.06 3.85
CA LYS A 179 10.16 12.96 4.00
C LYS A 179 9.79 14.34 4.55
N ASN A 180 8.55 14.78 4.30
CA ASN A 180 8.07 16.11 4.73
C ASN A 180 7.94 16.24 6.26
N LEU A 181 7.87 15.12 6.98
CA LEU A 181 7.81 15.05 8.44
C LEU A 181 9.04 14.37 9.04
N ASN A 182 10.09 14.14 8.24
CA ASN A 182 11.30 13.46 8.68
C ASN A 182 12.04 14.27 9.76
N ASP A 183 12.18 13.67 10.92
CA ASP A 183 12.93 14.22 12.07
C ASP A 183 14.43 13.89 12.03
N GLY A 184 14.91 13.32 10.94
CA GLY A 184 16.29 12.88 10.74
C GLY A 184 16.52 11.40 11.06
N THR A 185 15.48 10.68 11.43
CA THR A 185 15.56 9.24 11.77
C THR A 185 14.86 8.34 10.77
N PHE A 186 14.16 8.91 9.78
CA PHE A 186 13.38 8.12 8.83
C PHE A 186 14.28 7.44 7.80
N ILE A 187 13.93 6.20 7.48
CA ILE A 187 14.57 5.40 6.45
C ILE A 187 13.59 5.39 5.27
N LEU A 188 13.93 6.10 4.20
CA LEU A 188 13.04 6.33 3.07
C LEU A 188 13.75 6.07 1.75
N ASN A 189 13.04 5.47 0.81
CA ASN A 189 13.48 5.18 -0.53
C ASN A 189 13.23 6.41 -1.44
N PRO A 190 14.28 7.08 -1.95
CA PRO A 190 14.10 8.24 -2.81
C PRO A 190 13.23 7.92 -4.04
N GLY A 191 12.18 8.73 -4.25
CA GLY A 191 11.19 8.52 -5.31
C GLY A 191 9.92 7.81 -4.86
N TYR A 192 9.93 7.26 -3.63
CA TYR A 192 8.77 6.67 -2.96
C TYR A 192 8.73 7.10 -1.49
N ASP A 193 9.08 8.36 -1.24
CA ASP A 193 9.38 8.91 0.08
C ASP A 193 8.34 9.92 0.59
N GLU A 194 7.21 10.06 -0.09
CA GLU A 194 6.10 10.91 0.34
C GLU A 194 4.92 10.14 0.92
N GLY A 195 5.01 8.80 1.00
CA GLY A 195 4.02 7.93 1.62
C GLY A 195 2.85 7.57 0.70
N ARG A 196 2.99 7.75 -0.61
CA ARG A 196 1.92 7.49 -1.56
C ARG A 196 1.72 6.01 -1.86
N THR A 197 2.74 5.19 -1.67
CA THR A 197 2.61 3.73 -1.74
C THR A 197 1.49 3.24 -0.81
N MET A 198 1.50 3.66 0.45
CA MET A 198 0.45 3.23 1.38
C MET A 198 -0.93 3.82 1.04
N THR A 199 -0.98 5.05 0.53
CA THR A 199 -2.25 5.64 0.03
C THR A 199 -2.81 4.80 -1.11
N HIS A 200 -1.97 4.35 -2.05
CA HIS A 200 -2.31 3.44 -3.14
C HIS A 200 -2.87 2.11 -2.62
N GLU A 201 -2.14 1.46 -1.73
CA GLU A 201 -2.54 0.15 -1.19
C GLU A 201 -3.87 0.23 -0.41
N VAL A 202 -4.07 1.30 0.36
CA VAL A 202 -5.35 1.51 1.03
C VAL A 202 -6.46 1.82 0.03
N GLY A 203 -6.14 2.42 -1.12
CA GLY A 203 -7.05 2.56 -2.25
C GLY A 203 -7.57 1.19 -2.71
N HIS A 204 -6.70 0.21 -2.90
CA HIS A 204 -7.10 -1.17 -3.20
C HIS A 204 -7.92 -1.80 -2.08
N TRP A 205 -7.52 -1.59 -0.83
CA TRP A 205 -8.23 -2.13 0.32
C TRP A 205 -9.68 -1.61 0.43
N VAL A 206 -9.95 -0.39 -0.02
CA VAL A 206 -11.33 0.14 -0.11
C VAL A 206 -12.01 -0.17 -1.44
N GLY A 207 -11.38 -0.90 -2.35
CA GLY A 207 -11.97 -1.45 -3.56
C GLY A 207 -11.63 -0.74 -4.87
N LEU A 208 -10.67 0.19 -4.89
CA LEU A 208 -10.22 0.82 -6.12
C LEU A 208 -9.26 -0.09 -6.89
N ARG A 209 -9.39 -0.15 -8.20
CA ARG A 209 -8.44 -0.78 -9.11
C ARG A 209 -7.40 0.24 -9.59
N HIS A 210 -6.35 -0.24 -10.24
CA HIS A 210 -5.46 0.64 -11.00
C HIS A 210 -6.24 1.39 -12.08
N ILE A 211 -5.81 2.60 -12.45
CA ILE A 211 -6.51 3.42 -13.45
C ILE A 211 -6.57 2.79 -14.84
N TRP A 212 -5.69 1.82 -15.15
CA TRP A 212 -5.73 1.06 -16.40
C TRP A 212 -6.53 -0.26 -16.28
N GLY A 213 -7.08 -0.54 -15.11
CA GLY A 213 -7.96 -1.67 -14.84
C GLY A 213 -7.36 -3.05 -14.99
N ASP A 214 -6.06 -3.14 -15.34
CA ASP A 214 -5.31 -4.36 -15.65
C ASP A 214 -5.79 -5.09 -16.94
N ASP A 215 -6.71 -4.47 -17.70
CA ASP A 215 -7.34 -5.03 -18.90
C ASP A 215 -6.93 -4.31 -20.20
N GLY A 216 -6.25 -3.17 -20.10
CA GLY A 216 -5.90 -2.32 -21.24
C GLY A 216 -7.07 -1.49 -21.77
N CYS A 217 -6.92 -0.91 -22.96
CA CYS A 217 -7.94 -0.01 -23.52
C CYS A 217 -9.27 -0.72 -23.80
N PRO A 218 -10.40 -0.11 -23.44
CA PRO A 218 -11.71 -0.64 -23.78
C PRO A 218 -11.90 -0.64 -25.30
N ALA A 219 -12.60 -1.64 -25.81
CA ALA A 219 -12.90 -1.78 -27.25
C ALA A 219 -13.72 -0.60 -27.81
N THR A 220 -14.43 0.12 -26.96
CA THR A 220 -15.21 1.32 -27.33
C THR A 220 -15.20 2.32 -26.17
N ALA A 221 -15.21 3.62 -26.48
CA ALA A 221 -15.27 4.70 -25.50
C ALA A 221 -16.50 4.66 -24.56
N THR A 222 -17.48 3.83 -24.85
CA THR A 222 -18.70 3.66 -24.02
C THR A 222 -18.57 2.60 -22.94
N ASN A 223 -17.46 1.84 -22.91
CA ASN A 223 -17.24 0.73 -21.99
C ASN A 223 -16.26 1.04 -20.85
N VAL A 224 -15.86 2.30 -20.69
CA VAL A 224 -14.91 2.74 -19.65
C VAL A 224 -15.34 2.27 -18.26
N ALA A 225 -16.61 2.39 -17.93
CA ALA A 225 -17.14 2.01 -16.62
C ALA A 225 -17.29 0.49 -16.40
N THR A 226 -16.95 -0.35 -17.37
CA THR A 226 -17.17 -1.80 -17.28
C THR A 226 -15.97 -2.67 -17.60
N ASN A 227 -14.93 -2.09 -18.21
CA ASN A 227 -13.80 -2.87 -18.75
C ASN A 227 -12.43 -2.37 -18.31
N GLU A 228 -12.38 -1.43 -17.34
CA GLU A 228 -11.12 -0.89 -16.83
C GLU A 228 -11.14 -0.83 -15.31
N ASP A 229 -11.02 0.37 -14.74
CA ASP A 229 -11.01 0.56 -13.29
C ASP A 229 -12.42 0.57 -12.66
N TYR A 230 -13.48 0.51 -13.48
CA TYR A 230 -14.90 0.59 -13.09
C TYR A 230 -15.30 1.94 -12.47
N VAL A 231 -14.52 2.98 -12.71
CA VAL A 231 -14.78 4.35 -12.26
C VAL A 231 -15.06 5.23 -13.46
N ALA A 232 -16.28 5.73 -13.58
CA ALA A 232 -16.79 6.35 -14.82
C ALA A 232 -16.15 7.71 -15.15
N ASP A 233 -15.51 8.37 -14.21
CA ASP A 233 -14.86 9.67 -14.36
C ASP A 233 -13.32 9.59 -14.44
N THR A 234 -12.75 8.38 -14.44
CA THR A 234 -11.38 8.13 -14.80
C THR A 234 -11.27 7.94 -16.30
N PRO A 235 -10.47 8.73 -17.04
CA PRO A 235 -10.17 8.45 -18.45
C PRO A 235 -9.48 7.10 -18.60
N ALA A 236 -9.80 6.40 -19.69
CA ALA A 236 -9.20 5.12 -19.99
C ALA A 236 -7.69 5.20 -20.18
N ALA A 237 -6.94 4.34 -19.53
CA ALA A 237 -5.50 4.17 -19.69
C ALA A 237 -5.17 2.73 -20.11
N ALA A 238 -4.12 2.56 -20.92
CA ALA A 238 -3.76 1.23 -21.45
C ALA A 238 -2.85 0.45 -20.53
N ASP A 239 -2.06 1.12 -19.70
CA ASP A 239 -1.01 0.54 -18.86
C ASP A 239 -0.60 1.54 -17.78
N ALA A 240 0.22 1.07 -16.84
CA ALA A 240 0.78 1.90 -15.78
C ALA A 240 1.68 3.01 -16.32
N ASN A 241 1.63 4.18 -15.70
CA ASN A 241 2.55 5.28 -15.96
C ASN A 241 3.64 5.35 -14.88
N TYR A 242 4.86 5.58 -15.32
CA TYR A 242 6.04 5.69 -14.44
C TYR A 242 6.67 7.08 -14.50
N THR A 243 5.99 8.04 -15.10
CA THR A 243 6.47 9.43 -15.25
C THR A 243 5.32 10.43 -15.14
N CYS A 244 5.63 11.67 -14.79
CA CYS A 244 4.63 12.74 -14.74
C CYS A 244 4.31 13.36 -16.14
N ALA A 245 4.70 12.70 -17.22
CA ALA A 245 4.42 13.19 -18.57
C ALA A 245 2.93 13.11 -18.88
N THR A 246 2.40 14.15 -19.54
CA THR A 246 1.03 14.09 -20.05
C THR A 246 0.96 13.09 -21.21
N VAL A 247 0.20 12.05 -21.05
CA VAL A 247 -0.01 10.98 -22.02
C VAL A 247 -1.51 10.72 -22.22
N ASN A 248 -1.85 10.11 -23.33
CA ASN A 248 -3.16 9.55 -23.61
C ASN A 248 -2.92 8.25 -24.35
N THR A 249 -3.04 7.15 -23.65
CA THR A 249 -2.67 5.82 -24.14
C THR A 249 -3.83 5.08 -24.77
N CYS A 250 -5.08 5.51 -24.52
CA CYS A 250 -6.26 4.92 -25.12
C CYS A 250 -6.93 5.83 -26.15
N PRO A 251 -7.65 5.27 -27.17
CA PRO A 251 -8.41 6.08 -28.14
C PRO A 251 -9.57 6.87 -27.54
N ALA A 252 -9.99 6.56 -26.32
CA ALA A 252 -11.03 7.27 -25.61
C ALA A 252 -10.59 8.71 -25.26
N PRO A 253 -11.51 9.68 -25.15
CA PRO A 253 -11.16 11.04 -24.82
C PRO A 253 -10.66 11.17 -23.37
N GLY A 254 -9.65 12.00 -23.18
CA GLY A 254 -9.01 12.29 -21.89
C GLY A 254 -7.55 11.84 -21.86
N ASN A 255 -6.74 12.51 -21.06
CA ASN A 255 -5.39 12.07 -20.77
C ASN A 255 -5.43 11.11 -19.59
N ASP A 256 -4.48 10.20 -19.56
CA ASP A 256 -4.26 9.32 -18.41
C ASP A 256 -4.03 10.17 -17.14
N GLN A 257 -4.64 9.79 -16.06
CA GLN A 257 -4.53 10.53 -14.80
C GLN A 257 -3.25 10.16 -14.06
N VAL A 258 -2.09 10.50 -14.62
CA VAL A 258 -0.77 10.22 -14.03
C VAL A 258 -0.56 10.78 -12.61
N GLN A 259 -1.45 11.63 -12.11
CA GLN A 259 -1.46 12.15 -10.75
C GLN A 259 -2.45 11.38 -9.84
N ASN A 260 -3.11 10.35 -10.35
CA ASN A 260 -4.00 9.51 -9.56
C ASN A 260 -3.18 8.55 -8.71
N TYR A 261 -3.48 8.45 -7.42
CA TYR A 261 -2.78 7.54 -6.53
C TYR A 261 -2.91 6.07 -6.92
N MET A 262 -3.88 5.72 -7.77
CA MET A 262 -4.04 4.36 -8.32
C MET A 262 -3.24 4.14 -9.61
N ASP A 263 -2.29 5.03 -9.94
CA ASP A 263 -1.25 4.84 -10.96
C ASP A 263 0.10 4.52 -10.32
N TYR A 264 1.13 4.22 -11.11
CA TYR A 264 2.48 3.87 -10.67
C TYR A 264 3.51 5.00 -10.84
N THR A 265 3.02 6.21 -11.02
CA THR A 265 3.89 7.39 -11.06
C THR A 265 4.59 7.58 -9.71
N PRO A 266 5.92 7.76 -9.67
CA PRO A 266 6.64 8.03 -8.42
C PRO A 266 6.12 9.28 -7.69
N ASP A 267 6.34 9.33 -6.38
CA ASP A 267 5.93 10.40 -5.47
C ASP A 267 6.47 11.78 -5.84
#